data_8f810b3a08805db2dca15a1c52258ee5
#
_entry.id   8f810b3a08805db2dca15a1c52258ee5
#
_cell.length_a   1.000
_cell.length_b   1.000
_cell.length_c   1.000
_cell.angle_alpha   90.00
_cell.angle_beta   90.00
_cell.angle_gamma   90.00
#
_symmetry.space_group_name_H-M   'P 1'
#
loop_
_entity.id
_entity.type
_entity.pdbx_description
1 polymer ?
#
loop_
_entity_poly.entity_id
_entity_poly.type
_entity_poly.pdbx_seq_one_letter_code
_entity_poly.pdbx_strand_id
1 'polypeptide(L)'
;ASDVYKRQYLDVIKDRLYTMKSDSIGRKSAQYCISKMLHTLTKLISPILPFTAYEFNENLYPEHGDDIFSEEFEDLETFSSSEDIDAFDSLLALRGRVYQAIELERQSGNIKNALDCELQLTLTKKDFSYAKSMSSELSKFFISSGCEIVCGDEEKIIVKKSKHEKCSRCWHRVEAVSYTHLTL
;
A
#
# COMPACT_ATOMS: atom_id res chain seq x y z
N ALA A 1 -2.09 -16.58 -1.94
CA ALA A 1 -1.86 -15.49 -2.93
C ALA A 1 -2.99 -14.45 -2.93
N SER A 2 -4.26 -14.86 -2.93
CA SER A 2 -5.41 -13.92 -2.97
C SER A 2 -5.46 -12.96 -1.77
N ASP A 3 -5.15 -13.42 -0.56
CA ASP A 3 -5.17 -12.59 0.65
C ASP A 3 -4.04 -11.56 0.71
N VAL A 4 -2.86 -11.93 0.23
CA VAL A 4 -1.71 -11.01 0.17
C VAL A 4 -2.02 -9.85 -0.76
N TYR A 5 -2.56 -10.15 -1.93
CA TYR A 5 -2.87 -9.14 -2.95
C TYR A 5 -3.99 -8.20 -2.49
N LYS A 6 -5.12 -8.75 -2.04
CA LYS A 6 -6.32 -7.99 -1.70
C LYS A 6 -6.20 -7.21 -0.40
N ARG A 7 -5.64 -7.83 0.66
CA ARG A 7 -5.56 -7.22 1.98
C ARG A 7 -4.30 -6.39 2.22
N GLN A 8 -3.22 -6.69 1.51
CA GLN A 8 -1.95 -5.97 1.73
C GLN A 8 -1.76 -4.87 0.70
N TYR A 9 -1.60 -5.21 -0.56
CA TYR A 9 -1.25 -4.22 -1.57
C TYR A 9 -2.39 -3.24 -1.87
N LEU A 10 -3.58 -3.74 -2.18
CA LEU A 10 -4.71 -2.87 -2.55
C LEU A 10 -5.14 -1.94 -1.41
N ASP A 11 -5.05 -2.39 -0.14
CA ASP A 11 -5.35 -1.52 1.00
C ASP A 11 -4.33 -0.40 1.16
N VAL A 12 -3.03 -0.69 1.01
CA VAL A 12 -1.96 0.31 1.14
C VAL A 12 -2.05 1.39 0.07
N ILE A 13 -2.41 1.04 -1.16
CA ILE A 13 -2.45 2.00 -2.27
C ILE A 13 -3.74 2.82 -2.35
N LYS A 14 -4.75 2.54 -1.53
CA LYS A 14 -6.03 3.31 -1.54
C LYS A 14 -5.80 4.81 -1.40
N ASP A 15 -4.97 5.23 -0.47
CA ASP A 15 -4.67 6.64 -0.28
C ASP A 15 -3.99 7.26 -1.50
N ARG A 16 -3.10 6.50 -2.17
CA ARG A 16 -2.46 6.97 -3.41
C ARG A 16 -3.45 7.18 -4.53
N LEU A 17 -4.42 6.27 -4.68
CA LEU A 17 -5.41 6.31 -5.75
C LEU A 17 -6.50 7.37 -5.53
N TYR A 18 -6.98 7.50 -4.28
CA TYR A 18 -8.20 8.28 -4.01
C TYR A 18 -7.93 9.64 -3.38
N THR A 19 -6.84 9.82 -2.66
CA THR A 19 -6.58 11.06 -1.91
C THR A 19 -5.45 11.91 -2.48
N MET A 20 -4.49 11.33 -3.19
CA MET A 20 -3.40 12.10 -3.82
C MET A 20 -3.87 12.85 -5.07
N LYS A 21 -3.14 13.92 -5.40
CA LYS A 21 -3.35 14.68 -6.64
C LYS A 21 -3.21 13.78 -7.87
N SER A 22 -3.96 14.09 -8.92
CA SER A 22 -4.00 13.33 -10.18
C SER A 22 -2.64 13.22 -10.86
N ASP A 23 -1.79 14.23 -10.73
CA ASP A 23 -0.46 14.34 -11.33
C ASP A 23 0.66 13.82 -10.44
N SER A 24 0.38 13.40 -9.19
CA SER A 24 1.39 12.93 -8.26
C SER A 24 2.07 11.63 -8.73
N ILE A 25 3.38 11.56 -8.51
CA ILE A 25 4.19 10.38 -8.86
C ILE A 25 3.65 9.12 -8.15
N GLY A 26 3.27 9.22 -6.88
CA GLY A 26 2.74 8.10 -6.11
C GLY A 26 1.43 7.54 -6.71
N ARG A 27 0.52 8.41 -7.17
CA ARG A 27 -0.72 7.98 -7.83
C ARG A 27 -0.43 7.33 -9.19
N LYS A 28 0.40 7.96 -10.01
CA LYS A 28 0.79 7.42 -11.33
C LYS A 28 1.49 6.07 -11.21
N SER A 29 2.40 5.92 -10.25
CA SER A 29 3.07 4.64 -9.98
C SER A 29 2.09 3.55 -9.58
N ALA A 30 1.14 3.84 -8.68
CA ALA A 30 0.12 2.88 -8.28
C ALA A 30 -0.80 2.49 -9.45
N GLN A 31 -1.21 3.45 -10.27
CA GLN A 31 -2.02 3.20 -11.47
C GLN A 31 -1.26 2.34 -12.49
N TYR A 32 0.03 2.63 -12.71
CA TYR A 32 0.88 1.84 -13.60
C TYR A 32 0.98 0.37 -13.14
N CYS A 33 1.27 0.16 -11.85
CA CYS A 33 1.34 -1.21 -11.30
C CYS A 33 0.02 -1.96 -11.45
N ILE A 34 -1.12 -1.32 -11.15
CA ILE A 34 -2.44 -1.95 -11.31
C ILE A 34 -2.71 -2.27 -12.77
N SER A 35 -2.41 -1.35 -13.69
CA SER A 35 -2.62 -1.57 -15.12
C SER A 35 -1.81 -2.77 -15.61
N LYS A 36 -0.52 -2.85 -15.27
CA LYS A 36 0.33 -4.00 -15.64
C LYS A 36 -0.18 -5.33 -15.06
N MET A 37 -0.57 -5.33 -13.77
CA MET A 37 -1.13 -6.52 -13.14
C MET A 37 -2.45 -6.95 -13.78
N LEU A 38 -3.32 -6.00 -14.10
CA LEU A 38 -4.62 -6.29 -14.71
C LEU A 38 -4.45 -6.83 -16.13
N HIS A 39 -3.53 -6.26 -16.92
CA HIS A 39 -3.20 -6.78 -18.25
C HIS A 39 -2.70 -8.23 -18.20
N THR A 40 -1.74 -8.52 -17.32
CA THR A 40 -1.23 -9.89 -17.14
C THR A 40 -2.36 -10.85 -16.69
N LEU A 41 -3.21 -10.44 -15.74
CA LEU A 41 -4.34 -11.24 -15.30
C LEU A 41 -5.34 -11.49 -16.44
N THR A 42 -5.62 -10.49 -17.26
CA THR A 42 -6.52 -10.62 -18.42
C THR A 42 -5.99 -11.65 -19.42
N LYS A 43 -4.68 -11.63 -19.71
CA LYS A 43 -4.04 -12.67 -20.54
C LYS A 43 -4.17 -14.06 -19.92
N LEU A 44 -3.90 -14.19 -18.61
CA LEU A 44 -3.96 -15.47 -17.91
C LEU A 44 -5.38 -16.09 -17.89
N ILE A 45 -6.41 -15.25 -17.75
CA ILE A 45 -7.79 -15.74 -17.73
C ILE A 45 -8.41 -15.92 -19.12
N SER A 46 -7.81 -15.36 -20.17
CA SER A 46 -8.38 -15.37 -21.53
C SER A 46 -8.74 -16.76 -22.05
N PRO A 47 -7.95 -17.84 -21.84
CA PRO A 47 -8.32 -19.16 -22.29
C PRO A 47 -9.46 -19.80 -21.50
N ILE A 48 -9.78 -19.29 -20.29
CA ILE A 48 -10.82 -19.84 -19.39
C ILE A 48 -12.10 -19.01 -19.48
N LEU A 49 -11.96 -17.68 -19.51
CA LEU A 49 -13.06 -16.72 -19.52
C LEU A 49 -12.89 -15.72 -20.71
N PRO A 50 -13.02 -16.19 -21.96
CA PRO A 50 -12.70 -15.37 -23.14
C PRO A 50 -13.56 -14.12 -23.25
N PHE A 51 -14.86 -14.20 -22.97
CA PHE A 51 -15.74 -13.03 -23.05
C PHE A 51 -15.39 -11.96 -22.00
N THR A 52 -15.07 -12.38 -20.78
CA THR A 52 -14.66 -11.46 -19.71
C THR A 52 -13.31 -10.83 -20.01
N ALA A 53 -12.36 -11.60 -20.55
CA ALA A 53 -11.05 -11.09 -20.96
C ALA A 53 -11.18 -10.07 -22.09
N TYR A 54 -12.01 -10.34 -23.09
CA TYR A 54 -12.30 -9.41 -24.18
C TYR A 54 -12.91 -8.11 -23.66
N GLU A 55 -13.94 -8.17 -22.82
CA GLU A 55 -14.57 -7.00 -22.23
C GLU A 55 -13.60 -6.15 -21.40
N PHE A 56 -12.72 -6.80 -20.61
CA PHE A 56 -11.66 -6.09 -19.89
C PHE A 56 -10.67 -5.41 -20.84
N ASN A 57 -10.24 -6.09 -21.88
CA ASN A 57 -9.31 -5.52 -22.85
C ASN A 57 -9.89 -4.30 -23.54
N GLU A 58 -11.11 -4.36 -24.03
CA GLU A 58 -11.79 -3.22 -24.66
C GLU A 58 -11.96 -2.01 -23.72
N ASN A 59 -12.30 -2.26 -22.46
CA ASN A 59 -12.50 -1.17 -21.51
C ASN A 59 -11.19 -0.54 -21.00
N LEU A 60 -10.11 -1.33 -20.93
CA LEU A 60 -8.81 -0.84 -20.44
C LEU A 60 -7.97 -0.18 -21.51
N TYR A 61 -8.07 -0.67 -22.73
CA TYR A 61 -7.22 -0.28 -23.85
C TYR A 61 -8.03 0.00 -25.12
N PRO A 62 -9.00 0.92 -25.08
CA PRO A 62 -9.92 1.17 -26.20
C PRO A 62 -9.22 1.63 -27.47
N GLU A 63 -7.96 2.14 -27.34
CA GLU A 63 -7.18 2.62 -28.50
C GLU A 63 -6.25 1.54 -29.09
N HIS A 64 -6.04 0.44 -28.37
CA HIS A 64 -5.09 -0.58 -28.75
C HIS A 64 -5.73 -1.67 -29.58
N GLY A 65 -6.74 -1.61 -30.23
CA GLY A 65 -7.28 -2.55 -31.22
C GLY A 65 -6.71 -4.01 -31.26
N ASP A 66 -5.76 -4.29 -30.40
CA ASP A 66 -5.04 -5.54 -30.31
C ASP A 66 -5.90 -6.60 -29.62
N ASP A 67 -6.06 -7.71 -30.30
CA ASP A 67 -6.79 -8.86 -29.77
C ASP A 67 -5.95 -9.53 -28.66
N ILE A 68 -6.43 -9.44 -27.43
CA ILE A 68 -5.79 -10.06 -26.26
C ILE A 68 -5.45 -11.54 -26.46
N PHE A 69 -6.17 -12.23 -27.36
CA PHE A 69 -5.96 -13.63 -27.65
C PHE A 69 -4.78 -13.90 -28.58
N SER A 70 -4.30 -12.87 -29.28
CA SER A 70 -3.12 -12.95 -30.15
C SER A 70 -1.84 -12.50 -29.46
N GLU A 71 -1.94 -11.96 -28.23
CA GLU A 71 -0.78 -11.53 -27.48
C GLU A 71 0.00 -12.69 -26.86
N GLU A 72 1.32 -12.66 -26.97
CA GLU A 72 2.21 -13.60 -26.30
C GLU A 72 2.38 -13.24 -24.81
N PHE A 73 2.69 -14.24 -23.98
CA PHE A 73 3.10 -13.98 -22.61
C PHE A 73 4.51 -13.40 -22.61
N GLU A 74 4.62 -12.18 -22.13
CA GLU A 74 5.91 -11.53 -21.94
C GLU A 74 6.63 -12.13 -20.73
N ASP A 75 7.96 -12.22 -20.82
CA ASP A 75 8.78 -12.49 -19.64
C ASP A 75 8.60 -11.35 -18.64
N LEU A 76 8.25 -11.70 -17.40
CA LEU A 76 8.13 -10.71 -16.34
C LEU A 76 9.51 -10.11 -16.06
N GLU A 77 9.67 -8.83 -16.37
CA GLU A 77 10.85 -8.09 -15.95
C GLU A 77 10.93 -8.08 -14.42
N THR A 78 12.04 -8.55 -13.88
CA THR A 78 12.33 -8.46 -12.46
C THR A 78 12.86 -7.07 -12.14
N PHE A 79 12.02 -6.22 -11.57
CA PHE A 79 12.38 -4.85 -11.17
C PHE A 79 13.09 -4.75 -9.81
N SER A 80 13.21 -5.85 -9.09
CA SER A 80 13.74 -5.86 -7.73
C SER A 80 14.90 -6.85 -7.59
N SER A 81 15.91 -6.47 -6.82
CA SER A 81 16.96 -7.37 -6.39
C SER A 81 16.42 -8.37 -5.36
N SER A 82 17.13 -9.49 -5.16
CA SER A 82 16.80 -10.43 -4.08
C SER A 82 16.81 -9.75 -2.70
N GLU A 83 17.73 -8.79 -2.49
CA GLU A 83 17.84 -8.02 -1.26
C GLU A 83 16.60 -7.14 -1.01
N ASP A 84 16.03 -6.54 -2.06
CA ASP A 84 14.79 -5.75 -1.96
C ASP A 84 13.60 -6.63 -1.60
N ILE A 85 13.54 -7.85 -2.12
CA ILE A 85 12.48 -8.82 -1.82
C ILE A 85 12.56 -9.23 -0.35
N ASP A 86 13.74 -9.63 0.14
CA ASP A 86 13.97 -10.02 1.53
C ASP A 86 13.65 -8.86 2.50
N ALA A 87 14.00 -7.64 2.10
CA ALA A 87 13.68 -6.44 2.84
C ALA A 87 12.18 -6.20 2.95
N PHE A 88 11.48 -6.35 1.84
CA PHE A 88 10.05 -6.19 1.80
C PHE A 88 9.31 -7.25 2.62
N ASP A 89 9.77 -8.50 2.58
CA ASP A 89 9.22 -9.59 3.41
C ASP A 89 9.41 -9.32 4.91
N SER A 90 10.55 -8.77 5.31
CA SER A 90 10.78 -8.33 6.70
C SER A 90 9.79 -7.24 7.11
N LEU A 91 9.53 -6.25 6.23
CA LEU A 91 8.53 -5.21 6.48
C LEU A 91 7.10 -5.75 6.54
N LEU A 92 6.76 -6.76 5.72
CA LEU A 92 5.46 -7.43 5.79
C LEU A 92 5.28 -8.17 7.11
N ALA A 93 6.32 -8.86 7.59
CA ALA A 93 6.28 -9.51 8.90
C ALA A 93 6.11 -8.49 10.04
N LEU A 94 6.84 -7.37 9.99
CA LEU A 94 6.68 -6.26 10.92
C LEU A 94 5.26 -5.70 10.89
N ARG A 95 4.68 -5.54 9.70
CA ARG A 95 3.29 -5.08 9.54
C ARG A 95 2.29 -5.99 10.26
N GLY A 96 2.49 -7.29 10.18
CA GLY A 96 1.68 -8.27 10.92
C GLY A 96 1.70 -8.02 12.43
N ARG A 97 2.89 -7.79 13.00
CA ARG A 97 3.06 -7.49 14.44
C ARG A 97 2.46 -6.14 14.83
N VAL A 98 2.64 -5.12 13.99
CA VAL A 98 2.02 -3.79 14.19
C VAL A 98 0.50 -3.89 14.21
N TYR A 99 -0.09 -4.65 13.28
CA TYR A 99 -1.56 -4.84 13.30
C TYR A 99 -2.07 -5.57 14.53
N GLN A 100 -1.34 -6.56 15.04
CA GLN A 100 -1.68 -7.20 16.31
C GLN A 100 -1.68 -6.19 17.47
N ALA A 101 -0.67 -5.32 17.54
CA ALA A 101 -0.60 -4.28 18.56
C ALA A 101 -1.76 -3.25 18.43
N ILE A 102 -2.08 -2.82 17.21
CA ILE A 102 -3.22 -1.94 16.93
C ILE A 102 -4.54 -2.60 17.35
N GLU A 103 -4.71 -3.89 17.07
CA GLU A 103 -5.93 -4.62 17.41
C GLU A 103 -6.11 -4.76 18.93
N LEU A 104 -5.04 -4.96 19.70
CA LEU A 104 -5.08 -4.97 21.15
C LEU A 104 -5.54 -3.62 21.71
N GLU A 105 -5.04 -2.50 21.18
CA GLU A 105 -5.46 -1.17 21.58
C GLU A 105 -6.92 -0.85 21.15
N ARG A 106 -7.39 -1.45 20.07
CA ARG A 106 -8.78 -1.36 19.64
C ARG A 106 -9.71 -2.14 20.57
N GLN A 107 -9.32 -3.35 20.97
CA GLN A 107 -10.10 -4.18 21.89
C GLN A 107 -10.17 -3.57 23.30
N SER A 108 -9.12 -2.88 23.74
CA SER A 108 -9.12 -2.13 24.99
C SER A 108 -9.98 -0.86 24.96
N GLY A 109 -10.46 -0.47 23.76
CA GLY A 109 -11.28 0.73 23.57
C GLY A 109 -10.51 2.05 23.51
N ASN A 110 -9.16 2.01 23.52
CA ASN A 110 -8.33 3.21 23.46
C ASN A 110 -8.42 3.91 22.10
N ILE A 111 -8.52 3.13 21.02
CA ILE A 111 -8.69 3.60 19.65
C ILE A 111 -9.90 2.93 18.98
N LYS A 112 -10.51 3.61 18.02
CA LYS A 112 -11.65 3.06 17.26
C LYS A 112 -11.23 2.49 15.91
N ASN A 113 -10.22 3.12 15.30
CA ASN A 113 -9.73 2.77 13.95
C ASN A 113 -8.19 2.87 13.95
N ALA A 114 -7.53 2.11 13.09
CA ALA A 114 -6.08 2.20 12.87
C ALA A 114 -5.63 3.63 12.49
N LEU A 115 -6.44 4.37 11.74
CA LEU A 115 -6.19 5.78 11.41
C LEU A 115 -6.32 6.74 12.61
N ASP A 116 -6.78 6.27 13.78
CA ASP A 116 -6.80 7.08 14.99
C ASP A 116 -5.48 7.01 15.77
N CYS A 117 -4.51 6.19 15.35
CA CYS A 117 -3.26 6.01 16.07
C CYS A 117 -2.02 6.55 15.35
N GLU A 118 -1.02 6.83 16.15
CA GLU A 118 0.37 7.08 15.78
C GLU A 118 1.24 5.95 16.30
N LEU A 119 2.18 5.51 15.51
CA LEU A 119 3.07 4.41 15.81
C LEU A 119 4.46 4.95 16.21
N GLN A 120 5.03 4.38 17.26
CA GLN A 120 6.45 4.52 17.57
C GLN A 120 7.08 3.14 17.55
N LEU A 121 7.98 2.92 16.59
CA LEU A 121 8.61 1.63 16.35
C LEU A 121 10.09 1.73 16.71
N THR A 122 10.54 0.94 17.66
CA THR A 122 11.96 0.69 17.86
C THR A 122 12.33 -0.56 17.06
N LEU A 123 13.26 -0.44 16.14
CA LEU A 123 13.62 -1.49 15.20
C LEU A 123 15.10 -1.87 15.33
N THR A 124 15.41 -3.13 15.07
CA THR A 124 16.80 -3.59 14.97
C THR A 124 17.52 -2.89 13.82
N LYS A 125 18.86 -2.85 13.85
CA LYS A 125 19.65 -2.17 12.82
C LYS A 125 19.29 -2.59 11.39
N LYS A 126 19.00 -3.89 11.19
CA LYS A 126 18.62 -4.42 9.88
C LYS A 126 17.30 -3.82 9.41
N ASP A 127 16.24 -3.98 10.20
CA ASP A 127 14.89 -3.53 9.84
C ASP A 127 14.80 -2.00 9.78
N PHE A 128 15.58 -1.31 10.65
CA PHE A 128 15.66 0.15 10.64
C PHE A 128 16.20 0.71 9.34
N SER A 129 17.24 0.11 8.75
CA SER A 129 17.82 0.59 7.49
C SER A 129 16.80 0.57 6.35
N TYR A 130 16.02 -0.50 6.25
CA TYR A 130 14.96 -0.65 5.25
C TYR A 130 13.77 0.29 5.52
N ALA A 131 13.29 0.31 6.76
CA ALA A 131 12.20 1.21 7.14
C ALA A 131 12.56 2.68 6.92
N LYS A 132 13.83 3.06 7.12
CA LYS A 132 14.32 4.42 6.90
C LYS A 132 14.23 4.85 5.43
N SER A 133 14.51 3.95 4.48
CA SER A 133 14.39 4.26 3.04
C SER A 133 12.94 4.56 2.64
N MET A 134 11.96 4.04 3.40
CA MET A 134 10.53 4.23 3.19
C MET A 134 9.87 5.14 4.23
N SER A 135 10.64 5.92 4.99
CA SER A 135 10.15 6.67 6.16
C SER A 135 8.92 7.55 5.87
N SER A 136 8.88 8.19 4.69
CA SER A 136 7.74 9.02 4.26
C SER A 136 6.47 8.22 3.93
N GLU A 137 6.59 6.93 3.68
CA GLU A 137 5.47 6.06 3.28
C GLU A 137 5.03 5.09 4.39
N LEU A 138 5.79 4.98 5.49
CA LEU A 138 5.52 4.02 6.55
C LEU A 138 4.14 4.19 7.19
N SER A 139 3.70 5.41 7.42
CA SER A 139 2.36 5.67 7.97
C SER A 139 1.26 5.12 7.05
N LYS A 140 1.41 5.27 5.75
CA LYS A 140 0.49 4.70 4.75
C LYS A 140 0.60 3.18 4.68
N PHE A 141 1.83 2.65 4.73
CA PHE A 141 2.08 1.21 4.74
C PHE A 141 1.43 0.51 5.93
N PHE A 142 1.47 1.13 7.11
CA PHE A 142 0.81 0.63 8.33
C PHE A 142 -0.65 1.08 8.47
N ILE A 143 -1.16 1.90 7.55
CA ILE A 143 -2.51 2.51 7.62
C ILE A 143 -2.73 3.21 8.99
N SER A 144 -1.76 4.03 9.38
CA SER A 144 -1.78 4.82 10.62
C SER A 144 -1.67 6.31 10.31
N SER A 145 -2.00 7.17 11.25
CA SER A 145 -1.90 8.63 11.05
C SER A 145 -0.47 9.16 11.16
N GLY A 146 0.41 8.43 11.83
CA GLY A 146 1.83 8.76 11.93
C GLY A 146 2.65 7.53 12.25
N CYS A 147 3.91 7.53 11.85
CA CYS A 147 4.86 6.47 12.16
C CYS A 147 6.25 7.05 12.37
N GLU A 148 6.75 6.95 13.60
CA GLU A 148 8.11 7.28 13.98
C GLU A 148 8.93 6.01 14.15
N ILE A 149 10.15 6.01 13.64
CA ILE A 149 11.06 4.87 13.77
C ILE A 149 12.34 5.29 14.50
N VAL A 150 12.78 4.44 15.40
CA VAL A 150 14.03 4.61 16.17
C VAL A 150 14.84 3.32 16.07
N CYS A 151 16.16 3.45 15.93
CA CYS A 151 17.05 2.30 15.98
C CYS A 151 17.28 1.89 17.44
N GLY A 152 17.16 0.60 17.73
CA GLY A 152 17.44 0.04 19.06
C GLY A 152 17.89 -1.41 18.97
N ASP A 153 18.25 -1.97 20.13
CA ASP A 153 18.71 -3.34 20.20
C ASP A 153 17.57 -4.37 20.24
N GLU A 154 16.40 -3.94 20.74
CA GLU A 154 15.20 -4.77 20.81
C GLU A 154 14.04 -4.11 20.06
N GLU A 155 13.22 -4.93 19.42
CA GLU A 155 12.01 -4.47 18.75
C GLU A 155 10.94 -4.06 19.79
N LYS A 156 10.41 -2.85 19.65
CA LYS A 156 9.30 -2.37 20.48
C LYS A 156 8.28 -1.64 19.61
N ILE A 157 7.02 -2.02 19.76
CA ILE A 157 5.90 -1.42 19.06
C ILE A 157 5.03 -0.69 20.09
N ILE A 158 4.90 0.62 19.95
CA ILE A 158 4.06 1.44 20.80
C ILE A 158 2.99 2.08 19.93
N VAL A 159 1.74 1.83 20.27
CA VAL A 159 0.57 2.41 19.60
C VAL A 159 0.02 3.52 20.52
N LYS A 160 -0.06 4.74 20.01
CA LYS A 160 -0.59 5.90 20.74
C LYS A 160 -1.81 6.44 20.00
N LYS A 161 -2.82 6.84 20.73
CA LYS A 161 -3.94 7.59 20.16
C LYS A 161 -3.46 8.96 19.71
N SER A 162 -3.70 9.30 18.45
CA SER A 162 -3.35 10.62 17.91
C SER A 162 -4.21 11.71 18.58
N LYS A 163 -3.56 12.84 18.87
CA LYS A 163 -4.21 14.05 19.43
C LYS A 163 -4.69 15.00 18.32
N HIS A 164 -4.29 14.75 17.10
CA HIS A 164 -4.60 15.62 15.97
C HIS A 164 -6.04 15.47 15.47
N GLU A 165 -6.51 16.45 14.76
CA GLU A 165 -7.84 16.45 14.16
C GLU A 165 -7.91 15.50 12.96
N LYS A 166 -9.09 14.93 12.74
CA LYS A 166 -9.32 14.00 11.64
C LYS A 166 -9.58 14.79 10.34
N CYS A 167 -8.79 14.52 9.32
CA CYS A 167 -9.04 15.05 7.98
C CYS A 167 -10.35 14.48 7.40
N SER A 168 -11.22 15.34 6.89
CA SER A 168 -12.52 14.96 6.31
C SER A 168 -12.38 14.11 5.03
N ARG A 169 -11.25 14.24 4.31
CA ARG A 169 -11.01 13.57 3.03
C ARG A 169 -10.32 12.20 3.20
N CYS A 170 -9.15 12.17 3.84
CA CYS A 170 -8.35 10.93 3.93
C CYS A 170 -8.52 10.21 5.27
N TRP A 171 -9.20 10.84 6.24
CA TRP A 171 -9.46 10.33 7.58
C TRP A 171 -8.22 10.14 8.47
N HIS A 172 -7.03 10.45 7.98
CA HIS A 172 -5.84 10.55 8.82
C HIS A 172 -5.97 11.69 9.82
N ARG A 173 -5.34 11.55 10.96
CA ARG A 173 -5.20 12.61 11.93
C ARG A 173 -3.90 13.35 11.69
N VAL A 174 -3.98 14.63 11.38
CA VAL A 174 -2.84 15.47 10.96
C VAL A 174 -2.80 16.75 11.77
N GLU A 175 -1.60 17.24 12.04
CA GLU A 175 -1.37 18.47 12.83
C GLU A 175 -1.98 19.71 12.19
N ALA A 176 -1.92 19.80 10.86
CA ALA A 176 -2.63 20.81 10.09
C ALA A 176 -3.33 20.12 8.92
N VAL A 177 -4.62 20.42 8.73
CA VAL A 177 -5.33 20.03 7.51
C VAL A 177 -4.72 20.82 6.36
N SER A 178 -3.72 20.26 5.73
CA SER A 178 -3.07 20.87 4.57
C SER A 178 -4.11 20.96 3.45
N TYR A 179 -4.38 22.19 2.99
CA TYR A 179 -5.26 22.44 1.84
C TYR A 179 -4.84 21.69 0.58
N THR A 180 -3.61 21.20 0.52
CA THR A 180 -3.12 20.34 -0.58
C THR A 180 -3.86 19.01 -0.70
N HIS A 181 -4.51 18.54 0.37
CA HIS A 181 -5.42 17.40 0.33
C HIS A 181 -6.84 17.74 -0.11
N LEU A 182 -7.22 19.01 -0.10
CA LEU A 182 -8.57 19.48 -0.37
C LEU A 182 -8.73 20.10 -1.77
N THR A 183 -7.65 20.51 -2.40
CA THR A 183 -7.67 21.02 -3.78
C THR A 183 -7.52 19.89 -4.78
N LEU A 184 -8.58 19.61 -5.50
CA LEU A 184 -8.60 18.84 -6.74
C LEU A 184 -7.87 19.60 -7.84
#